data_647d9108a8066c1cab5a786bb5dc9853
#
_entry.id   647d9108a8066c1cab5a786bb5dc9853
#
_cell.length_a   1.000
_cell.length_b   1.000
_cell.length_c   1.000
_cell.angle_alpha   90.00
_cell.angle_beta   90.00
_cell.angle_gamma   90.00
#
_symmetry.space_group_name_H-M   'P 1'
#
loop_
_entity.id
_entity.type
_entity.pdbx_description
1 polymer ?
#
loop_
_entity_poly.entity_id
_entity_poly.type
_entity_poly.pdbx_seq_one_letter_code
_entity_poly.pdbx_strand_id
1 'polypeptide(L)'
;MKHYCNPMNLEYRYQFFRRPNQSGKNDLYKVYREAADPTLIAFKGLYYLFPSMTAGFFTSEDLHDWNYYRLGNEIPVYDYAPDVRVMGDYMYFSASRNGENGSFYRTKDPRTEAFERIPATFPFWDPNLFIDDDGRVYFYWGCSNMEPIYGVELDSKTMQPVTEKQVMIRSHEDVRGYERFGEEHVAPHTDADIEEQVENMISMMKDQAKEEGAELPLPEEQVKAQLRGYFSNRPYIEGAWMTKHEGRY
;
A
#
# COMPACT_ATOMS: atom_id res chain seq x y z
N MET A 1 -7.39 32.54 15.45
CA MET A 1 -6.53 31.78 14.54
C MET A 1 -6.42 30.40 15.15
N LYS A 2 -6.91 29.34 14.48
CA LYS A 2 -6.76 27.97 14.97
C LYS A 2 -5.36 27.48 14.59
N HIS A 3 -4.66 26.88 15.51
CA HIS A 3 -3.36 26.24 15.28
C HIS A 3 -3.60 24.73 15.34
N TYR A 4 -3.08 23.97 14.38
CA TYR A 4 -3.04 22.53 14.49
C TYR A 4 -1.70 22.09 15.09
N CYS A 5 -1.72 21.00 15.83
CA CYS A 5 -0.51 20.41 16.40
C CYS A 5 0.26 19.60 15.36
N ASN A 6 1.59 19.73 15.37
CA ASN A 6 2.45 18.82 14.64
C ASN A 6 3.49 18.26 15.64
N PRO A 7 3.48 16.97 15.98
CA PRO A 7 2.58 15.93 15.45
C PRO A 7 1.12 16.11 15.90
N MET A 8 0.19 15.63 15.07
CA MET A 8 -1.22 15.61 15.45
C MET A 8 -1.45 14.63 16.60
N ASN A 9 -2.24 15.05 17.59
CA ASN A 9 -2.62 14.18 18.70
C ASN A 9 -3.84 13.34 18.30
N LEU A 10 -3.58 12.24 17.59
CA LEU A 10 -4.62 11.29 17.19
C LEU A 10 -4.67 10.14 18.21
N GLU A 11 -5.85 9.89 18.76
CA GLU A 11 -6.11 8.69 19.54
C GLU A 11 -6.32 7.53 18.58
N TYR A 12 -5.23 6.89 18.10
CA TYR A 12 -5.34 5.73 17.25
C TYR A 12 -5.19 4.44 18.02
N ARG A 13 -5.87 3.39 17.54
CA ARG A 13 -5.94 2.09 18.20
C ARG A 13 -5.01 1.11 17.53
N TYR A 14 -4.48 0.19 18.35
CA TYR A 14 -3.67 -0.91 17.85
C TYR A 14 -4.49 -1.84 16.99
N GLN A 15 -3.91 -2.28 15.88
CA GLN A 15 -4.44 -3.33 15.07
C GLN A 15 -3.84 -4.67 15.51
N PHE A 16 -4.71 -5.60 15.90
CA PHE A 16 -4.32 -6.95 16.27
C PHE A 16 -4.64 -7.88 15.14
N PHE A 17 -3.63 -8.55 14.58
CA PHE A 17 -3.84 -9.66 13.67
C PHE A 17 -3.55 -10.98 14.37
N ARG A 18 -4.51 -11.85 14.30
CA ARG A 18 -4.30 -13.25 14.49
C ARG A 18 -3.94 -13.85 13.13
N ARG A 19 -2.67 -14.16 12.92
CA ARG A 19 -2.31 -15.10 11.85
C ARG A 19 -2.50 -16.49 12.45
N PRO A 20 -3.49 -17.29 11.99
CA PRO A 20 -3.46 -18.70 12.28
C PRO A 20 -2.16 -19.21 11.66
N ASN A 21 -1.26 -19.73 12.50
CA ASN A 21 -0.20 -20.58 12.04
C ASN A 21 -0.87 -21.72 11.28
N GLN A 22 -0.44 -22.03 10.05
CA GLN A 22 -1.02 -23.11 9.26
C GLN A 22 -0.90 -24.48 9.97
N SER A 23 0.05 -24.63 10.89
CA SER A 23 0.19 -25.81 11.74
C SER A 23 -0.76 -25.86 12.95
N GLY A 24 -1.56 -24.82 13.19
CA GLY A 24 -2.53 -24.75 14.28
C GLY A 24 -1.92 -24.72 15.69
N LYS A 25 -0.61 -24.61 15.83
CA LYS A 25 0.08 -24.78 17.12
C LYS A 25 0.43 -23.48 17.84
N ASN A 26 0.55 -22.36 17.16
CA ASN A 26 0.82 -21.07 17.79
C ASN A 26 0.15 -19.95 17.02
N ASP A 27 -0.80 -19.27 17.62
CA ASP A 27 -1.34 -18.03 17.12
C ASP A 27 -0.33 -16.91 17.34
N LEU A 28 0.30 -16.45 16.28
CA LEU A 28 1.14 -15.26 16.35
C LEU A 28 0.23 -14.02 16.34
N TYR A 29 0.18 -13.33 17.47
CA TYR A 29 -0.41 -12.00 17.53
C TYR A 29 0.62 -10.97 17.06
N LYS A 30 0.34 -10.31 15.94
CA LYS A 30 1.06 -9.10 15.58
C LYS A 30 0.27 -7.88 16.04
N VAL A 31 0.95 -6.98 16.73
CA VAL A 31 0.42 -5.68 17.12
C VAL A 31 1.02 -4.64 16.18
N TYR A 32 0.19 -4.02 15.37
CA TYR A 32 0.61 -2.92 14.52
C TYR A 32 0.29 -1.60 15.20
N ARG A 33 1.27 -0.71 15.24
CA ARG A 33 1.18 0.64 15.82
C ARG A 33 1.33 1.72 14.76
N GLU A 34 1.35 1.31 13.52
CA GLU A 34 1.62 2.19 12.42
C GLU A 34 0.38 3.00 12.07
N ALA A 35 0.61 4.26 11.75
CA ALA A 35 -0.35 5.14 11.11
C ALA A 35 0.36 5.80 9.92
N ALA A 36 1.04 4.97 9.13
CA ALA A 36 1.82 5.37 7.98
C ALA A 36 0.95 5.64 6.75
N ASP A 37 1.54 6.15 5.69
CA ASP A 37 0.97 6.32 4.34
C ASP A 37 -0.46 6.91 4.35
N PRO A 38 -0.70 8.03 5.04
CA PRO A 38 -2.05 8.52 5.24
C PRO A 38 -2.59 9.21 3.98
N THR A 39 -3.84 8.93 3.66
CA THR A 39 -4.61 9.77 2.73
C THR A 39 -5.53 10.70 3.50
N LEU A 40 -5.47 12.00 3.19
CA LEU A 40 -6.35 13.02 3.72
C LEU A 40 -7.22 13.61 2.60
N ILE A 41 -8.54 13.58 2.75
CA ILE A 41 -9.48 14.15 1.80
C ILE A 41 -10.55 14.98 2.49
N ALA A 42 -11.15 15.91 1.73
CA ALA A 42 -12.36 16.62 2.13
C ALA A 42 -13.57 16.01 1.40
N PHE A 43 -14.63 15.66 2.15
CA PHE A 43 -15.84 15.08 1.60
C PHE A 43 -17.07 15.50 2.41
N LYS A 44 -18.10 16.04 1.74
CA LYS A 44 -19.38 16.46 2.34
C LYS A 44 -19.22 17.29 3.63
N GLY A 45 -18.27 18.24 3.59
CA GLY A 45 -18.06 19.20 4.68
C GLY A 45 -17.20 18.69 5.85
N LEU A 46 -16.63 17.50 5.75
CA LEU A 46 -15.70 16.94 6.71
C LEU A 46 -14.36 16.59 6.06
N TYR A 47 -13.30 16.60 6.86
CA TYR A 47 -12.02 16.00 6.53
C TYR A 47 -12.01 14.54 6.96
N TYR A 48 -11.44 13.67 6.15
CA TYR A 48 -11.28 12.25 6.40
C TYR A 48 -9.81 11.87 6.27
N LEU A 49 -9.27 11.23 7.30
CA LEU A 49 -7.89 10.75 7.34
C LEU A 49 -7.90 9.22 7.44
N PHE A 50 -7.29 8.56 6.44
CA PHE A 50 -7.16 7.10 6.37
C PHE A 50 -5.68 6.73 6.45
N PRO A 51 -5.16 6.41 7.62
CA PRO A 51 -3.79 5.90 7.77
C PRO A 51 -3.75 4.38 7.66
N SER A 52 -2.60 3.84 7.26
CA SER A 52 -2.32 2.41 7.28
C SER A 52 -2.42 1.83 8.67
N MET A 53 -2.77 0.55 8.75
CA MET A 53 -2.64 -0.32 9.93
C MET A 53 -3.41 0.14 11.17
N THR A 54 -4.43 0.98 11.02
CA THR A 54 -5.25 1.47 12.14
C THR A 54 -6.62 0.82 12.24
N ALA A 55 -6.98 -0.06 11.31
CA ALA A 55 -8.30 -0.68 11.19
C ALA A 55 -9.47 0.32 11.18
N GLY A 56 -9.20 1.56 10.81
CA GLY A 56 -10.17 2.62 10.87
C GLY A 56 -9.74 3.87 10.13
N PHE A 57 -10.52 4.91 10.32
CA PHE A 57 -10.26 6.25 9.79
C PHE A 57 -10.70 7.30 10.81
N PHE A 58 -10.27 8.52 10.57
CA PHE A 58 -10.61 9.65 11.41
C PHE A 58 -11.38 10.68 10.61
N THR A 59 -12.26 11.42 11.29
CA THR A 59 -12.94 12.59 10.71
C THR A 59 -12.71 13.83 11.56
N SER A 60 -12.67 14.99 10.90
CA SER A 60 -12.55 16.28 11.55
C SER A 60 -13.33 17.35 10.79
N GLU A 61 -13.87 18.34 11.49
CA GLU A 61 -14.44 19.54 10.90
C GLU A 61 -13.39 20.64 10.70
N ASP A 62 -12.29 20.60 11.46
CA ASP A 62 -11.36 21.71 11.59
C ASP A 62 -9.86 21.32 11.51
N LEU A 63 -9.55 20.05 11.25
CA LEU A 63 -8.19 19.46 11.24
C LEU A 63 -7.49 19.50 12.62
N HIS A 64 -8.22 19.81 13.69
CA HIS A 64 -7.71 19.87 15.03
C HIS A 64 -8.30 18.76 15.92
N ASP A 65 -9.63 18.67 15.95
CA ASP A 65 -10.35 17.69 16.73
C ASP A 65 -10.79 16.53 15.83
N TRP A 66 -10.41 15.29 16.22
CA TRP A 66 -10.58 14.11 15.40
C TRP A 66 -11.43 13.05 16.09
N ASN A 67 -12.34 12.44 15.33
CA ASN A 67 -13.17 11.33 15.77
C ASN A 67 -12.75 10.07 15.03
N TYR A 68 -12.52 8.97 15.73
CA TYR A 68 -12.17 7.68 15.17
C TYR A 68 -13.40 6.87 14.80
N TYR A 69 -13.37 6.27 13.61
CA TYR A 69 -14.35 5.31 13.12
C TYR A 69 -13.65 4.03 12.67
N ARG A 70 -14.23 2.90 13.03
CA ARG A 70 -13.70 1.60 12.60
C ARG A 70 -14.14 1.32 11.16
N LEU A 71 -13.22 0.81 10.31
CA LEU A 71 -13.58 0.22 9.02
C LEU A 71 -14.42 -1.04 9.20
N GLY A 72 -15.35 -1.27 8.29
CA GLY A 72 -16.14 -2.47 8.25
C GLY A 72 -15.30 -3.71 7.92
N ASN A 73 -15.81 -4.88 8.26
CA ASN A 73 -15.12 -6.15 8.00
C ASN A 73 -15.02 -6.51 6.52
N GLU A 74 -15.75 -5.82 5.66
CA GLU A 74 -15.69 -5.96 4.20
C GLU A 74 -14.37 -5.48 3.60
N ILE A 75 -13.66 -4.59 4.29
CA ILE A 75 -12.35 -4.09 3.89
C ILE A 75 -11.29 -4.91 4.61
N PRO A 76 -10.48 -5.70 3.90
CA PRO A 76 -9.37 -6.39 4.51
C PRO A 76 -8.31 -5.37 4.92
N VAL A 77 -8.02 -5.32 6.20
CA VAL A 77 -7.00 -4.44 6.78
C VAL A 77 -5.76 -5.27 7.12
N TYR A 78 -4.89 -5.40 6.14
CA TYR A 78 -3.59 -6.05 6.32
C TYR A 78 -2.48 -5.02 6.19
N ASP A 79 -1.49 -5.35 5.45
CA ASP A 79 -0.43 -4.50 4.98
C ASP A 79 -0.95 -3.66 3.82
N TYR A 80 -1.22 -2.39 4.04
CA TYR A 80 -1.82 -1.54 3.03
C TYR A 80 -1.42 -0.08 3.17
N ALA A 81 -1.16 0.56 2.05
CA ALA A 81 -1.07 2.00 1.91
C ALA A 81 -2.41 2.46 1.31
N PRO A 82 -3.35 2.99 2.10
CA PRO A 82 -4.68 3.30 1.59
C PRO A 82 -4.65 4.55 0.72
N ASP A 83 -5.28 4.50 -0.44
CA ASP A 83 -5.63 5.69 -1.21
C ASP A 83 -7.14 5.90 -1.20
N VAL A 84 -7.54 7.13 -0.95
CA VAL A 84 -8.94 7.51 -0.87
C VAL A 84 -9.21 8.74 -1.72
N ARG A 85 -10.18 8.63 -2.62
CA ARG A 85 -10.56 9.70 -3.55
C ARG A 85 -12.05 9.90 -3.60
N VAL A 86 -12.45 11.11 -3.96
CA VAL A 86 -13.86 11.46 -4.18
C VAL A 86 -14.14 11.50 -5.67
N MET A 87 -15.17 10.78 -6.09
CA MET A 87 -15.68 10.81 -7.46
C MET A 87 -17.22 10.88 -7.43
N GLY A 88 -17.77 12.01 -7.85
CA GLY A 88 -19.19 12.30 -7.70
C GLY A 88 -19.63 12.30 -6.24
N ASP A 89 -20.70 11.55 -5.94
CA ASP A 89 -21.25 11.44 -4.58
C ASP A 89 -20.57 10.36 -3.72
N TYR A 90 -19.55 9.72 -4.24
CA TYR A 90 -18.90 8.57 -3.59
C TYR A 90 -17.46 8.88 -3.18
N MET A 91 -17.10 8.31 -2.06
CA MET A 91 -15.73 8.11 -1.63
C MET A 91 -15.29 6.72 -2.10
N TYR A 92 -14.15 6.65 -2.79
CA TYR A 92 -13.51 5.42 -3.24
C TYR A 92 -12.29 5.15 -2.37
N PHE A 93 -12.14 3.92 -1.97
CA PHE A 93 -11.02 3.42 -1.16
C PHE A 93 -10.33 2.28 -1.90
N SER A 94 -9.01 2.29 -1.92
CA SER A 94 -8.17 1.19 -2.40
C SER A 94 -6.97 0.98 -1.48
N ALA A 95 -6.51 -0.25 -1.38
CA ALA A 95 -5.37 -0.62 -0.54
C ALA A 95 -4.73 -1.92 -1.04
N SER A 96 -3.46 -2.13 -0.74
CA SER A 96 -2.69 -3.33 -1.07
C SER A 96 -3.27 -4.60 -0.43
N ARG A 97 -3.05 -5.75 -1.06
CA ARG A 97 -3.48 -7.07 -0.58
C ARG A 97 -2.44 -8.17 -0.77
N ASN A 98 -1.21 -7.94 -0.36
CA ASN A 98 -0.17 -8.99 -0.33
C ASN A 98 -0.08 -9.85 -1.60
N GLY A 99 -0.09 -9.24 -2.79
CA GLY A 99 0.04 -9.94 -4.08
C GLY A 99 -1.23 -10.59 -4.61
N GLU A 100 -2.35 -10.54 -3.86
CA GLU A 100 -3.65 -10.91 -4.39
C GLU A 100 -4.25 -9.78 -5.24
N ASN A 101 -5.19 -10.12 -6.12
CA ASN A 101 -5.97 -9.10 -6.82
C ASN A 101 -6.64 -8.18 -5.82
N GLY A 102 -6.46 -6.88 -6.01
CA GLY A 102 -7.03 -5.85 -5.19
C GLY A 102 -8.55 -5.73 -5.32
N SER A 103 -9.07 -4.70 -4.70
CA SER A 103 -10.46 -4.28 -4.90
C SER A 103 -10.53 -2.78 -4.69
N PHE A 104 -11.46 -2.15 -5.38
CA PHE A 104 -11.93 -0.83 -5.04
C PHE A 104 -13.15 -0.96 -4.14
N TYR A 105 -13.30 -0.05 -3.23
CA TYR A 105 -14.45 0.01 -2.33
C TYR A 105 -15.04 1.40 -2.43
N ARG A 106 -16.36 1.54 -2.43
CA ARG A 106 -16.99 2.86 -2.46
C ARG A 106 -18.16 2.96 -1.47
N THR A 107 -18.37 4.16 -0.95
CA THR A 107 -19.47 4.47 -0.08
C THR A 107 -19.90 5.92 -0.25
N LYS A 108 -21.12 6.25 0.10
CA LYS A 108 -21.60 7.65 0.17
C LYS A 108 -21.35 8.31 1.51
N ASP A 109 -21.19 7.52 2.56
CA ASP A 109 -20.79 7.98 3.90
C ASP A 109 -20.15 6.84 4.70
N PRO A 110 -18.83 6.80 4.84
CA PRO A 110 -18.13 5.70 5.51
C PRO A 110 -18.43 5.59 7.02
N ARG A 111 -19.07 6.59 7.61
CA ARG A 111 -19.46 6.58 9.03
C ARG A 111 -20.75 5.80 9.28
N THR A 112 -21.60 5.67 8.27
CA THR A 112 -22.96 5.15 8.41
C THR A 112 -23.31 4.04 7.43
N GLU A 113 -22.59 3.91 6.35
CA GLU A 113 -22.83 2.93 5.29
C GLU A 113 -21.60 2.03 5.10
N ALA A 114 -21.87 0.75 4.85
CA ALA A 114 -20.82 -0.18 4.44
C ALA A 114 -20.26 0.21 3.06
N PHE A 115 -18.99 -0.14 2.84
CA PHE A 115 -18.39 0.01 1.54
C PHE A 115 -18.87 -1.09 0.58
N GLU A 116 -19.32 -0.69 -0.59
CA GLU A 116 -19.59 -1.59 -1.71
C GLU A 116 -18.25 -2.00 -2.34
N ARG A 117 -18.00 -3.31 -2.45
CA ARG A 117 -16.80 -3.86 -3.06
C ARG A 117 -16.91 -3.94 -4.58
N ILE A 118 -15.89 -3.44 -5.29
CA ILE A 118 -15.71 -3.57 -6.73
C ILE A 118 -14.41 -4.33 -6.95
N PRO A 119 -14.44 -5.63 -7.36
CA PRO A 119 -13.23 -6.41 -7.55
C PRO A 119 -12.36 -5.85 -8.66
N ALA A 120 -11.04 -5.70 -8.42
CA ALA A 120 -10.07 -5.46 -9.48
C ALA A 120 -9.62 -6.79 -10.10
N THR A 121 -9.05 -6.71 -11.30
CA THR A 121 -8.59 -7.88 -12.06
C THR A 121 -7.09 -8.11 -11.98
N PHE A 122 -6.39 -7.30 -11.20
CA PHE A 122 -4.93 -7.34 -11.06
C PHE A 122 -4.48 -7.04 -9.63
N PRO A 123 -3.33 -7.55 -9.21
CA PRO A 123 -2.71 -7.16 -7.94
C PRO A 123 -2.11 -5.76 -8.05
N PHE A 124 -2.12 -5.02 -6.95
CA PHE A 124 -1.47 -3.73 -6.84
C PHE A 124 -0.93 -3.49 -5.43
N TRP A 125 0.13 -2.68 -5.36
CA TRP A 125 0.76 -2.20 -4.13
C TRP A 125 0.81 -0.68 -4.17
N ASP A 126 0.65 -0.03 -3.04
CA ASP A 126 0.68 1.44 -2.91
C ASP A 126 -0.16 2.13 -3.99
N PRO A 127 -1.46 1.92 -3.94
CA PRO A 127 -2.36 2.41 -4.98
C PRO A 127 -2.52 3.93 -4.93
N ASN A 128 -2.71 4.52 -6.10
CA ASN A 128 -3.16 5.90 -6.22
C ASN A 128 -4.20 6.04 -7.34
N LEU A 129 -5.39 6.45 -6.98
CA LEU A 129 -6.48 6.75 -7.91
C LEU A 129 -6.47 8.24 -8.24
N PHE A 130 -6.43 8.58 -9.50
CA PHE A 130 -6.46 9.97 -9.96
C PHE A 130 -7.65 10.19 -10.90
N ILE A 131 -8.48 11.16 -10.60
CA ILE A 131 -9.60 11.59 -11.42
C ILE A 131 -9.23 12.92 -12.07
N ASP A 132 -9.14 12.94 -13.40
CA ASP A 132 -8.81 14.14 -14.14
C ASP A 132 -10.04 15.04 -14.34
N ASP A 133 -9.80 16.30 -14.72
CA ASP A 133 -10.83 17.32 -14.94
C ASP A 133 -11.82 16.95 -16.05
N ASP A 134 -11.41 16.10 -17.00
CA ASP A 134 -12.25 15.59 -18.09
C ASP A 134 -13.09 14.36 -17.68
N GLY A 135 -12.95 13.90 -16.43
CA GLY A 135 -13.67 12.77 -15.88
C GLY A 135 -13.03 11.40 -16.17
N ARG A 136 -11.88 11.36 -16.84
CA ARG A 136 -11.11 10.13 -16.97
C ARG A 136 -10.50 9.73 -15.64
N VAL A 137 -10.38 8.44 -15.41
CA VAL A 137 -9.89 7.86 -14.17
C VAL A 137 -8.59 7.11 -14.46
N TYR A 138 -7.55 7.44 -13.74
CA TYR A 138 -6.25 6.79 -13.84
C TYR A 138 -5.90 6.14 -12.52
N PHE A 139 -5.18 5.03 -12.61
CA PHE A 139 -4.74 4.29 -11.44
C PHE A 139 -3.26 3.97 -11.55
N TYR A 140 -2.51 4.35 -10.52
CA TYR A 140 -1.07 4.15 -10.42
C TYR A 140 -0.77 3.21 -9.26
N TRP A 141 0.24 2.38 -9.41
CA TRP A 141 0.67 1.47 -8.34
C TRP A 141 2.10 1.00 -8.52
N GLY A 142 2.74 0.60 -7.43
CA GLY A 142 4.06 -0.02 -7.41
C GLY A 142 4.74 0.20 -6.08
N CYS A 143 5.47 -0.82 -5.63
CA CYS A 143 6.21 -0.85 -4.38
C CYS A 143 7.29 -1.92 -4.53
N SER A 144 8.46 -1.55 -5.07
CA SER A 144 9.50 -2.52 -5.41
C SER A 144 10.83 -1.85 -5.77
N ASN A 145 11.92 -2.59 -5.59
CA ASN A 145 13.21 -2.26 -6.18
C ASN A 145 13.48 -2.99 -7.50
N MET A 146 12.58 -3.86 -7.96
CA MET A 146 12.72 -4.61 -9.21
C MET A 146 11.71 -4.19 -10.27
N GLU A 147 10.50 -3.90 -9.85
CA GLU A 147 9.39 -3.54 -10.74
C GLU A 147 9.18 -2.03 -10.77
N PRO A 148 8.71 -1.48 -11.90
CA PRO A 148 8.43 -0.05 -12.00
C PRO A 148 7.11 0.32 -11.32
N ILE A 149 6.89 1.63 -11.18
CA ILE A 149 5.55 2.17 -10.99
C ILE A 149 4.79 2.02 -12.30
N TYR A 150 3.62 1.42 -12.25
CA TYR A 150 2.71 1.24 -13.36
C TYR A 150 1.56 2.24 -13.32
N GLY A 151 0.94 2.46 -14.47
CA GLY A 151 -0.28 3.24 -14.60
C GLY A 151 -1.22 2.63 -15.64
N VAL A 152 -2.52 2.83 -15.44
CA VAL A 152 -3.58 2.38 -16.33
C VAL A 152 -4.75 3.35 -16.30
N GLU A 153 -5.49 3.48 -17.41
CA GLU A 153 -6.79 4.14 -17.40
C GLU A 153 -7.89 3.13 -17.04
N LEU A 154 -8.81 3.54 -16.16
CA LEU A 154 -9.95 2.74 -15.72
C LEU A 154 -11.26 3.30 -16.27
N ASP A 155 -12.20 2.43 -16.57
CA ASP A 155 -13.59 2.81 -16.75
C ASP A 155 -14.18 3.32 -15.43
N SER A 156 -14.67 4.53 -15.40
CA SER A 156 -15.13 5.22 -14.18
C SER A 156 -16.34 4.58 -13.50
N LYS A 157 -17.07 3.69 -14.18
CA LYS A 157 -18.26 3.00 -13.65
C LYS A 157 -17.94 1.62 -13.11
N THR A 158 -17.11 0.89 -13.85
CA THR A 158 -16.76 -0.51 -13.53
C THR A 158 -15.44 -0.64 -12.79
N MET A 159 -14.59 0.39 -12.80
CA MET A 159 -13.22 0.39 -12.28
C MET A 159 -12.35 -0.70 -12.90
N GLN A 160 -12.67 -1.11 -14.14
CA GLN A 160 -11.87 -2.07 -14.89
C GLN A 160 -10.92 -1.35 -15.84
N PRO A 161 -9.72 -1.90 -16.12
CA PRO A 161 -8.80 -1.33 -17.08
C PRO A 161 -9.42 -1.20 -18.48
N VAL A 162 -9.24 -0.04 -19.11
CA VAL A 162 -9.61 0.22 -20.51
C VAL A 162 -8.40 0.39 -21.41
N THR A 163 -7.21 0.43 -20.83
CA THR A 163 -5.92 0.43 -21.52
C THR A 163 -5.02 -0.69 -20.99
N GLU A 164 -3.99 -1.04 -21.73
CA GLU A 164 -2.87 -1.84 -21.20
C GLU A 164 -2.09 -1.03 -20.18
N LYS A 165 -1.52 -1.73 -19.18
CA LYS A 165 -0.67 -1.09 -18.18
C LYS A 165 0.58 -0.49 -18.82
N GLN A 166 0.92 0.71 -18.40
CA GLN A 166 2.09 1.45 -18.86
C GLN A 166 3.13 1.55 -17.75
N VAL A 167 4.40 1.54 -18.14
CA VAL A 167 5.50 1.86 -17.22
C VAL A 167 5.55 3.38 -17.08
N MET A 168 5.38 3.87 -15.85
CA MET A 168 5.38 5.30 -15.55
C MET A 168 6.74 5.77 -15.04
N ILE A 169 7.27 5.09 -14.03
CA ILE A 169 8.52 5.46 -13.37
C ILE A 169 9.36 4.19 -13.15
N ARG A 170 10.66 4.29 -13.42
CA ARG A 170 11.68 3.32 -13.00
C ARG A 170 12.70 4.03 -12.12
N SER A 171 13.31 3.30 -11.21
CA SER A 171 14.51 3.78 -10.54
C SER A 171 15.66 3.97 -11.53
N HIS A 172 16.49 4.97 -11.31
CA HIS A 172 17.64 5.33 -12.14
C HIS A 172 18.93 5.33 -11.30
N GLU A 173 19.29 4.18 -10.80
CA GLU A 173 20.46 3.98 -9.91
C GLU A 173 21.80 4.43 -10.52
N ASP A 174 21.92 4.36 -11.84
CA ASP A 174 23.11 4.76 -12.61
C ASP A 174 23.24 6.28 -12.79
N VAL A 175 22.15 7.02 -12.58
CA VAL A 175 22.10 8.47 -12.81
C VAL A 175 21.83 9.27 -11.54
N ARG A 176 21.13 8.67 -10.56
CA ARG A 176 20.66 9.33 -9.34
C ARG A 176 20.97 8.50 -8.10
N GLY A 177 22.23 8.52 -7.68
CA GLY A 177 22.71 7.71 -6.57
C GLY A 177 22.10 8.00 -5.20
N TYR A 178 21.30 9.04 -5.05
CA TYR A 178 20.73 9.36 -3.75
C TYR A 178 19.39 8.65 -3.48
N GLU A 179 18.74 8.10 -4.47
CA GLU A 179 17.46 7.39 -4.34
C GLU A 179 17.51 6.25 -3.31
N ARG A 180 18.68 5.63 -3.13
CA ARG A 180 18.90 4.62 -2.10
C ARG A 180 19.68 5.14 -0.90
N PHE A 181 20.78 5.82 -1.15
CA PHE A 181 21.76 6.14 -0.11
C PHE A 181 21.50 7.46 0.60
N GLY A 182 20.63 8.30 0.05
CA GLY A 182 20.28 9.59 0.62
C GLY A 182 19.45 9.50 1.88
N GLU A 183 18.53 8.55 1.96
CA GLU A 183 17.62 8.39 3.10
C GLU A 183 18.26 7.65 4.27
N GLU A 184 18.87 6.51 4.00
CA GLU A 184 19.35 5.62 5.04
C GLU A 184 20.83 5.81 5.39
N HIS A 185 21.59 6.52 4.58
CA HIS A 185 23.05 6.70 4.71
C HIS A 185 23.83 5.39 4.87
N VAL A 186 23.31 4.32 4.30
CA VAL A 186 23.89 2.98 4.41
C VAL A 186 24.80 2.73 3.22
N ALA A 187 25.97 2.16 3.48
CA ALA A 187 26.86 1.72 2.42
C ALA A 187 26.19 0.65 1.54
N PRO A 188 26.49 0.60 0.23
CA PRO A 188 26.01 -0.47 -0.63
C PRO A 188 26.39 -1.84 -0.08
N HIS A 189 25.49 -2.80 -0.18
CA HIS A 189 25.82 -4.20 0.09
C HIS A 189 26.85 -4.70 -0.92
N THR A 190 27.81 -5.47 -0.43
CA THR A 190 28.68 -6.24 -1.32
C THR A 190 27.94 -7.47 -1.85
N ASP A 191 28.43 -8.08 -2.92
CA ASP A 191 27.86 -9.34 -3.43
C ASP A 191 27.86 -10.42 -2.34
N ALA A 192 28.86 -10.42 -1.45
CA ALA A 192 28.93 -11.36 -0.33
C ALA A 192 27.81 -11.11 0.70
N ASP A 193 27.52 -9.85 1.00
CA ASP A 193 26.42 -9.49 1.91
C ASP A 193 25.07 -9.91 1.33
N ILE A 194 24.87 -9.73 0.02
CA ILE A 194 23.66 -10.13 -0.69
C ILE A 194 23.48 -11.66 -0.63
N GLU A 195 24.54 -12.42 -0.96
CA GLU A 195 24.50 -13.89 -0.90
C GLU A 195 24.24 -14.41 0.51
N GLU A 196 24.85 -13.78 1.53
CA GLU A 196 24.58 -14.14 2.93
C GLU A 196 23.09 -13.93 3.29
N GLN A 197 22.50 -12.80 2.90
CA GLN A 197 21.08 -12.54 3.14
C GLN A 197 20.17 -13.54 2.39
N VAL A 198 20.52 -13.88 1.15
CA VAL A 198 19.81 -14.87 0.34
C VAL A 198 19.84 -16.24 1.03
N GLU A 199 21.00 -16.72 1.44
CA GLU A 199 21.12 -18.04 2.10
C GLU A 199 20.37 -18.07 3.44
N ASN A 200 20.45 -16.99 4.23
CA ASN A 200 19.71 -16.86 5.47
C ASN A 200 18.20 -16.94 5.24
N MET A 201 17.69 -16.19 4.25
CA MET A 201 16.26 -16.19 3.93
C MET A 201 15.79 -17.55 3.39
N ILE A 202 16.56 -18.19 2.53
CA ILE A 202 16.26 -19.54 2.02
C ILE A 202 16.21 -20.55 3.17
N SER A 203 17.16 -20.47 4.12
CA SER A 203 17.14 -21.34 5.29
C SER A 203 15.86 -21.17 6.10
N MET A 204 15.48 -19.92 6.38
CA MET A 204 14.24 -19.62 7.10
C MET A 204 13.00 -20.12 6.35
N MET A 205 12.93 -19.92 5.03
CA MET A 205 11.80 -20.37 4.22
C MET A 205 11.70 -21.92 4.20
N LYS A 206 12.83 -22.63 4.14
CA LYS A 206 12.86 -24.09 4.21
C LYS A 206 12.41 -24.60 5.58
N ASP A 207 12.87 -23.99 6.66
CA ASP A 207 12.47 -24.37 8.01
C ASP A 207 10.97 -24.15 8.22
N GLN A 208 10.45 -23.02 7.76
CA GLN A 208 9.02 -22.74 7.79
C GLN A 208 8.22 -23.75 6.95
N ALA A 209 8.64 -24.00 5.70
CA ALA A 209 7.98 -24.97 4.83
C ALA A 209 7.96 -26.38 5.47
N LYS A 210 9.07 -26.78 6.09
CA LYS A 210 9.14 -28.06 6.80
C LYS A 210 8.20 -28.13 8.00
N GLU A 211 8.10 -27.06 8.78
CA GLU A 211 7.15 -26.98 9.91
C GLU A 211 5.69 -27.03 9.44
N GLU A 212 5.41 -26.48 8.29
CA GLU A 212 4.07 -26.45 7.68
C GLU A 212 3.74 -27.70 6.85
N GLY A 213 4.71 -28.59 6.64
CA GLY A 213 4.55 -29.75 5.75
C GLY A 213 4.39 -29.38 4.28
N ALA A 214 4.93 -28.24 3.89
CA ALA A 214 4.90 -27.66 2.55
C ALA A 214 6.29 -27.71 1.89
N GLU A 215 6.34 -27.38 0.60
CA GLU A 215 7.57 -27.15 -0.15
C GLU A 215 7.74 -25.66 -0.44
N LEU A 216 8.93 -25.28 -0.91
CA LEU A 216 9.14 -23.90 -1.40
C LEU A 216 8.18 -23.63 -2.57
N PRO A 217 7.69 -22.39 -2.71
CA PRO A 217 6.70 -22.03 -3.73
C PRO A 217 7.22 -22.16 -5.18
N LEU A 218 8.54 -22.16 -5.34
CA LEU A 218 9.25 -22.31 -6.61
C LEU A 218 10.52 -23.14 -6.40
N PRO A 219 11.16 -23.67 -7.45
CA PRO A 219 12.49 -24.26 -7.38
C PRO A 219 13.47 -23.31 -6.68
N GLU A 220 14.30 -23.85 -5.79
CA GLU A 220 15.19 -23.08 -4.92
C GLU A 220 16.01 -22.02 -5.67
N GLU A 221 16.59 -22.37 -6.81
CA GLU A 221 17.39 -21.44 -7.61
C GLU A 221 16.57 -20.25 -8.15
N GLN A 222 15.28 -20.45 -8.42
CA GLN A 222 14.38 -19.36 -8.82
C GLN A 222 14.05 -18.45 -7.62
N VAL A 223 13.84 -19.04 -6.45
CA VAL A 223 13.64 -18.26 -5.22
C VAL A 223 14.90 -17.45 -4.91
N LYS A 224 16.08 -18.06 -4.98
CA LYS A 224 17.36 -17.37 -4.79
C LYS A 224 17.55 -16.21 -5.79
N ALA A 225 17.21 -16.42 -7.06
CA ALA A 225 17.29 -15.36 -8.06
C ALA A 225 16.38 -14.16 -7.75
N GLN A 226 15.16 -14.42 -7.27
CA GLN A 226 14.24 -13.37 -6.81
C GLN A 226 14.79 -12.65 -5.58
N LEU A 227 15.32 -13.39 -4.60
CA LEU A 227 15.90 -12.81 -3.39
C LEU A 227 17.14 -11.97 -3.68
N ARG A 228 18.02 -12.39 -4.63
CA ARG A 228 19.14 -11.54 -5.08
C ARG A 228 18.66 -10.21 -5.66
N GLY A 229 17.58 -10.21 -6.43
CA GLY A 229 16.95 -8.99 -6.89
C GLY A 229 16.45 -8.14 -5.73
N TYR A 230 15.75 -8.73 -4.79
CA TYR A 230 15.19 -8.06 -3.62
C TYR A 230 16.26 -7.44 -2.71
N PHE A 231 17.35 -8.18 -2.43
CA PHE A 231 18.47 -7.69 -1.61
C PHE A 231 19.50 -6.87 -2.40
N SER A 232 19.28 -6.65 -3.69
CA SER A 232 20.21 -5.86 -4.51
C SER A 232 20.26 -4.39 -4.06
N ASN A 233 21.29 -3.68 -4.52
CA ASN A 233 21.46 -2.25 -4.27
C ASN A 233 20.56 -1.36 -5.15
N ARG A 234 19.58 -1.92 -5.83
CA ARG A 234 18.63 -1.12 -6.61
C ARG A 234 17.77 -0.26 -5.70
N PRO A 235 17.56 1.00 -6.05
CA PRO A 235 16.68 1.88 -5.31
C PRO A 235 15.25 1.32 -5.24
N TYR A 236 14.66 1.38 -4.06
CA TYR A 236 13.26 1.05 -3.87
C TYR A 236 12.39 2.24 -4.30
N ILE A 237 11.33 1.97 -5.04
CA ILE A 237 10.36 2.98 -5.48
C ILE A 237 8.96 2.56 -5.07
N GLU A 238 8.22 3.47 -4.47
CA GLU A 238 6.89 3.22 -3.94
C GLU A 238 6.07 4.51 -3.83
N GLY A 239 4.81 4.41 -3.42
CA GLY A 239 4.00 5.54 -3.00
C GLY A 239 3.70 6.55 -4.11
N ALA A 240 3.46 6.09 -5.34
CA ALA A 240 3.12 6.98 -6.45
C ALA A 240 1.90 7.84 -6.11
N TRP A 241 2.02 9.15 -6.31
CA TRP A 241 0.95 10.09 -6.06
C TRP A 241 0.82 11.09 -7.21
N MET A 242 -0.33 11.07 -7.90
CA MET A 242 -0.63 12.00 -8.98
C MET A 242 -1.48 13.16 -8.46
N THR A 243 -1.06 14.36 -8.79
CA THR A 243 -1.85 15.57 -8.57
C THR A 243 -1.87 16.41 -9.85
N LYS A 244 -2.84 17.31 -9.95
CA LYS A 244 -2.91 18.30 -11.02
C LYS A 244 -3.05 19.69 -10.42
N HIS A 245 -2.23 20.60 -10.85
CA HIS A 245 -2.30 22.00 -10.46
C HIS A 245 -2.04 22.91 -11.68
N GLU A 246 -2.96 23.83 -11.96
CA GLU A 246 -2.88 24.77 -13.11
C GLU A 246 -2.59 24.06 -14.46
N GLY A 247 -3.23 22.91 -14.69
CA GLY A 247 -3.09 22.13 -15.91
C GLY A 247 -1.78 21.33 -16.04
N ARG A 248 -0.97 21.26 -14.99
CA ARG A 248 0.27 20.45 -14.90
C ARG A 248 0.05 19.27 -13.97
N TYR A 249 0.66 18.16 -14.33
CA TYR A 249 0.67 16.92 -13.57
C TYR A 249 1.99 16.75 -12.85
#